data_b90bc52fc4af76d5277e0968cf0332fd
#
_entry.id   b90bc52fc4af76d5277e0968cf0332fd
#
_cell.length_a   1.000
_cell.length_b   1.000
_cell.length_c   1.000
_cell.angle_alpha   90.00
_cell.angle_beta   90.00
_cell.angle_gamma   90.00
#
_symmetry.space_group_name_H-M   'P 1'
#
loop_
_entity.id
_entity.type
_entity.pdbx_description
1 polymer ?
#
loop_
_entity_poly.entity_id
_entity_poly.type
_entity_poly.pdbx_seq_one_letter_code
_entity_poly.pdbx_strand_id
1 'polypeptide(L)'
;ILRNAGFECISYSDYTAILKAQGRQKALEQFTALNNNECIFIRYQPASGKDETGSVYPLLINNTEIPVTVTMTTLDNPISFANSVGTLIVSDSLYKTISEHAAPETKILSINGNSITGNEELFQALSAYLDKSPYLQGNSHRIHEVVSLNSSTFLLIGFLVVLFFIATGSILYFNNISAIADSKSDYDILVKIGYTNRKIKKIIRKQAITFFSIPFLFGLADCIFATLVYKTALMQNLLENSLALYAPTILAIALTLLIYLIYYFMTVHTCCKMVLEK
;
A
#
# COMPACT_ATOMS: atom_id res chain seq x y z
N ILE A 1 -2.01 19.28 -23.74
CA ILE A 1 -2.76 19.28 -25.02
C ILE A 1 -2.86 17.83 -25.47
N LEU A 2 -3.95 17.16 -25.11
CA LEU A 2 -4.30 15.83 -25.64
C LEU A 2 -4.91 16.01 -27.02
N ARG A 3 -4.08 16.21 -28.03
CA ARG A 3 -4.55 16.20 -29.42
C ARG A 3 -4.75 14.75 -29.85
N ASN A 4 -6.00 14.35 -30.10
CA ASN A 4 -6.39 13.05 -30.64
C ASN A 4 -5.95 11.83 -29.79
N ALA A 5 -6.16 11.89 -28.48
CA ALA A 5 -6.00 10.71 -27.65
C ALA A 5 -7.23 9.81 -27.76
N GLY A 6 -7.03 8.54 -28.02
CA GLY A 6 -8.10 7.55 -27.99
C GLY A 6 -8.44 7.19 -26.55
N PHE A 7 -9.68 7.47 -26.12
CA PHE A 7 -10.23 6.96 -24.87
C PHE A 7 -10.88 5.61 -25.09
N GLU A 8 -10.73 4.73 -24.13
CA GLU A 8 -11.60 3.56 -24.02
C GLU A 8 -12.92 3.98 -23.38
N CYS A 9 -14.03 3.47 -23.88
CA CYS A 9 -15.35 3.75 -23.35
C CYS A 9 -16.02 2.46 -22.90
N ILE A 10 -16.68 2.51 -21.75
CA ILE A 10 -17.51 1.43 -21.22
C ILE A 10 -18.90 1.98 -20.87
N SER A 11 -19.93 1.16 -21.03
CA SER A 11 -21.28 1.52 -20.60
C SER A 11 -21.38 1.54 -19.06
N TYR A 12 -22.22 2.40 -18.54
CA TYR A 12 -22.48 2.47 -17.10
C TYR A 12 -23.04 1.15 -16.55
N SER A 13 -23.92 0.50 -17.31
CA SER A 13 -24.51 -0.80 -16.92
C SER A 13 -23.45 -1.90 -16.82
N ASP A 14 -22.56 -2.01 -17.80
CA ASP A 14 -21.50 -3.02 -17.79
C ASP A 14 -20.49 -2.76 -16.67
N TYR A 15 -20.10 -1.51 -16.47
CA TYR A 15 -19.18 -1.13 -15.39
C TYR A 15 -19.74 -1.51 -14.01
N THR A 16 -21.00 -1.15 -13.74
CA THR A 16 -21.65 -1.48 -12.48
C THR A 16 -21.88 -2.98 -12.30
N ALA A 17 -22.17 -3.70 -13.39
CA ALA A 17 -22.29 -5.15 -13.37
C ALA A 17 -20.95 -5.82 -13.02
N ILE A 18 -19.83 -5.34 -13.55
CA ILE A 18 -18.50 -5.84 -13.23
C ILE A 18 -18.16 -5.58 -11.75
N LEU A 19 -18.40 -4.37 -11.23
CA LEU A 19 -18.18 -4.06 -9.82
C LEU A 19 -19.01 -4.96 -8.90
N LYS A 20 -20.27 -5.21 -9.27
CA LYS A 20 -21.15 -6.15 -8.57
C LYS A 20 -20.59 -7.57 -8.54
N ALA A 21 -20.16 -8.06 -9.71
CA ALA A 21 -19.58 -9.39 -9.84
C ALA A 21 -18.28 -9.55 -9.02
N GLN A 22 -17.52 -8.47 -8.82
CA GLN A 22 -16.32 -8.44 -8.01
C GLN A 22 -16.59 -8.20 -6.52
N GLY A 23 -17.84 -7.99 -6.10
CA GLY A 23 -18.22 -7.71 -4.71
C GLY A 23 -17.81 -6.32 -4.19
N ARG A 24 -17.52 -5.36 -5.10
CA ARG A 24 -17.06 -4.01 -4.77
C ARG A 24 -18.23 -3.06 -4.45
N GLN A 25 -18.99 -3.40 -3.38
CA GLN A 25 -20.20 -2.67 -2.98
C GLN A 25 -19.94 -1.19 -2.65
N LYS A 26 -18.84 -0.90 -1.94
CA LYS A 26 -18.50 0.48 -1.56
C LYS A 26 -18.21 1.38 -2.76
N ALA A 27 -17.64 0.81 -3.81
CA ALA A 27 -17.44 1.53 -5.06
C ALA A 27 -18.78 1.84 -5.73
N LEU A 28 -19.68 0.84 -5.77
CA LEU A 28 -21.02 1.02 -6.34
C LEU A 28 -21.84 2.13 -5.70
N GLU A 29 -21.74 2.28 -4.37
CA GLU A 29 -22.48 3.31 -3.63
C GLU A 29 -22.06 4.74 -3.96
N GLN A 30 -20.87 4.91 -4.53
CA GLN A 30 -20.34 6.22 -4.93
C GLN A 30 -20.83 6.68 -6.31
N PHE A 31 -21.35 5.75 -7.12
CA PHE A 31 -21.75 6.04 -8.49
C PHE A 31 -23.25 6.32 -8.61
N THR A 32 -23.56 7.46 -9.23
CA THR A 32 -24.92 7.84 -9.58
C THR A 32 -25.17 7.61 -11.07
N ALA A 33 -26.43 7.41 -11.45
CA ALA A 33 -26.81 7.28 -12.86
C ALA A 33 -26.35 8.52 -13.65
N LEU A 34 -25.80 8.27 -14.84
CA LEU A 34 -25.29 9.29 -15.73
C LEU A 34 -26.33 9.77 -16.73
N ASN A 35 -26.38 11.09 -16.96
CA ASN A 35 -27.10 11.68 -18.09
C ASN A 35 -26.32 11.47 -19.42
N ASN A 36 -26.98 11.74 -20.55
CA ASN A 36 -26.39 11.48 -21.86
C ASN A 36 -25.09 12.25 -22.16
N ASN A 37 -24.87 13.37 -21.51
CA ASN A 37 -23.69 14.23 -21.69
C ASN A 37 -22.74 14.19 -20.50
N GLU A 38 -22.84 13.17 -19.66
CA GLU A 38 -22.02 13.00 -18.48
C GLU A 38 -21.17 11.73 -18.58
N CYS A 39 -20.00 11.78 -17.98
CA CYS A 39 -19.14 10.62 -17.84
C CYS A 39 -18.41 10.59 -16.50
N ILE A 40 -17.98 9.38 -16.12
CA ILE A 40 -17.02 9.18 -15.04
C ILE A 40 -15.68 8.85 -15.67
N PHE A 41 -14.63 9.49 -15.21
CA PHE A 41 -13.30 9.29 -15.73
C PHE A 41 -12.50 8.35 -14.83
N ILE A 42 -12.10 7.19 -15.36
CA ILE A 42 -11.19 6.26 -14.71
C ILE A 42 -9.77 6.67 -15.07
N ARG A 43 -8.99 7.06 -14.07
CA ARG A 43 -7.58 7.44 -14.24
C ARG A 43 -6.66 6.24 -14.11
N TYR A 44 -5.56 6.28 -14.86
CA TYR A 44 -4.55 5.24 -14.82
C TYR A 44 -3.54 5.43 -13.67
N GLN A 45 -3.20 6.67 -13.32
CA GLN A 45 -2.20 6.97 -12.29
C GLN A 45 -2.77 7.86 -11.18
N PRO A 46 -2.56 7.47 -9.90
CA PRO A 46 -3.07 8.24 -8.77
C PRO A 46 -2.34 9.56 -8.52
N ALA A 47 -1.04 9.63 -8.80
CA ALA A 47 -0.18 10.63 -8.18
C ALA A 47 0.05 11.92 -8.98
N SER A 48 -0.25 11.98 -10.27
CA SER A 48 0.21 13.10 -11.10
C SER A 48 -0.89 13.95 -11.71
N GLY A 49 -2.13 13.65 -11.40
CA GLY A 49 -3.22 14.24 -12.14
C GLY A 49 -4.08 15.19 -11.34
N LYS A 50 -4.39 16.26 -12.01
CA LYS A 50 -5.45 17.19 -11.67
C LYS A 50 -6.78 16.44 -11.59
N ASP A 51 -7.61 16.74 -10.60
CA ASP A 51 -8.99 16.29 -10.60
C ASP A 51 -9.70 16.83 -11.84
N GLU A 52 -10.19 15.91 -12.68
CA GLU A 52 -10.85 16.25 -13.94
C GLU A 52 -12.35 16.52 -13.75
N THR A 53 -12.85 16.43 -12.54
CA THR A 53 -14.26 16.71 -12.24
C THR A 53 -14.65 18.11 -12.67
N GLY A 54 -15.72 18.21 -13.45
CA GLY A 54 -16.18 19.45 -14.07
C GLY A 54 -15.53 19.78 -15.42
N SER A 55 -14.53 19.02 -15.87
CA SER A 55 -13.93 19.19 -17.19
C SER A 55 -14.90 18.70 -18.29
N VAL A 56 -14.88 19.40 -19.42
CA VAL A 56 -15.69 19.01 -20.58
C VAL A 56 -14.77 18.51 -21.69
N TYR A 57 -14.99 17.29 -22.13
CA TYR A 57 -14.25 16.69 -23.23
C TYR A 57 -15.13 16.60 -24.48
N PRO A 58 -14.70 17.17 -25.61
CA PRO A 58 -15.37 16.93 -26.89
C PRO A 58 -15.00 15.52 -27.38
N LEU A 59 -15.94 14.59 -27.35
CA LEU A 59 -15.79 13.30 -27.98
C LEU A 59 -16.08 13.42 -29.46
N LEU A 60 -15.09 13.12 -30.30
CA LEU A 60 -15.24 13.13 -31.75
C LEU A 60 -15.75 11.77 -32.22
N ILE A 61 -17.01 11.70 -32.63
CA ILE A 61 -17.67 10.52 -33.13
C ILE A 61 -18.14 10.82 -34.55
N ASN A 62 -17.59 10.12 -35.52
CA ASN A 62 -17.98 10.27 -36.96
C ASN A 62 -17.99 11.75 -37.42
N ASN A 63 -16.92 12.51 -37.08
CA ASN A 63 -16.79 13.95 -37.36
C ASN A 63 -17.80 14.87 -36.62
N THR A 64 -18.58 14.35 -35.69
CA THR A 64 -19.46 15.13 -34.83
C THR A 64 -18.86 15.20 -33.43
N GLU A 65 -18.75 16.41 -32.89
CA GLU A 65 -18.29 16.63 -31.52
C GLU A 65 -19.48 16.54 -30.56
N ILE A 66 -19.38 15.62 -29.60
CA ILE A 66 -20.33 15.49 -28.49
C ILE A 66 -19.61 15.92 -27.23
N PRO A 67 -20.00 17.04 -26.61
CA PRO A 67 -19.40 17.49 -25.36
C PRO A 67 -19.86 16.58 -24.22
N VAL A 68 -18.91 16.02 -23.46
CA VAL A 68 -19.18 15.16 -22.30
C VAL A 68 -18.51 15.76 -21.08
N THR A 69 -19.28 15.94 -20.02
CA THR A 69 -18.81 16.52 -18.75
C THR A 69 -18.40 15.41 -17.79
N VAL A 70 -17.22 15.52 -17.24
CA VAL A 70 -16.74 14.62 -16.19
C VAL A 70 -17.43 14.96 -14.87
N THR A 71 -18.29 14.09 -14.39
CA THR A 71 -18.99 14.25 -13.11
C THR A 71 -18.16 13.75 -11.93
N MET A 72 -17.28 12.77 -12.17
CA MET A 72 -16.44 12.16 -11.16
C MET A 72 -15.16 11.61 -11.78
N THR A 73 -14.06 11.71 -11.05
CA THR A 73 -12.80 11.02 -11.37
C THR A 73 -12.57 9.90 -10.37
N THR A 74 -12.26 8.70 -10.84
CA THR A 74 -12.00 7.54 -9.97
C THR A 74 -10.75 6.79 -10.40
N LEU A 75 -10.15 6.06 -9.47
CA LEU A 75 -9.08 5.08 -9.71
C LEU A 75 -9.61 3.65 -9.75
N ASP A 76 -10.90 3.46 -9.46
CA ASP A 76 -11.56 2.17 -9.48
C ASP A 76 -11.68 1.65 -10.92
N ASN A 77 -10.65 0.90 -11.33
CA ASN A 77 -10.62 0.22 -12.60
C ASN A 77 -10.83 -1.29 -12.41
N PRO A 78 -12.05 -1.80 -12.58
CA PRO A 78 -12.35 -3.23 -12.52
C PRO A 78 -11.86 -3.98 -13.77
N ILE A 79 -11.46 -3.24 -14.81
CA ILE A 79 -10.98 -3.76 -16.08
C ILE A 79 -9.46 -3.68 -16.07
N SER A 80 -8.77 -4.81 -16.19
CA SER A 80 -7.30 -4.84 -16.15
C SER A 80 -6.63 -4.25 -17.38
N PHE A 81 -7.36 -3.96 -18.42
CA PHE A 81 -6.85 -3.36 -19.66
C PHE A 81 -7.12 -1.86 -19.66
N ALA A 82 -6.38 -1.13 -18.85
CA ALA A 82 -6.46 0.33 -18.89
C ALA A 82 -5.51 0.86 -19.97
N ASN A 83 -6.06 1.67 -20.83
CA ASN A 83 -5.32 2.50 -21.76
C ASN A 83 -4.53 3.56 -20.97
N SER A 84 -3.38 3.98 -21.46
CA SER A 84 -2.53 4.99 -20.83
C SER A 84 -3.19 6.37 -20.73
N VAL A 85 -4.23 6.63 -21.51
CA VAL A 85 -4.99 7.89 -21.49
C VAL A 85 -6.09 7.87 -20.43
N GLY A 86 -6.74 6.73 -20.24
CA GLY A 86 -7.82 6.51 -19.29
C GLY A 86 -9.08 5.93 -19.97
N THR A 87 -10.02 5.55 -19.13
CA THR A 87 -11.30 4.97 -19.57
C THR A 87 -12.44 5.88 -19.14
N LEU A 88 -13.38 6.12 -20.05
CA LEU A 88 -14.61 6.87 -19.78
C LEU A 88 -15.77 5.90 -19.56
N ILE A 89 -16.45 6.06 -18.45
CA ILE A 89 -17.73 5.41 -18.19
C ILE A 89 -18.81 6.38 -18.68
N VAL A 90 -19.59 5.98 -19.63
CA VAL A 90 -20.62 6.82 -20.25
C VAL A 90 -22.01 6.21 -20.06
N SER A 91 -23.06 7.01 -20.24
CA SER A 91 -24.43 6.48 -20.20
C SER A 91 -24.64 5.40 -21.27
N ASP A 92 -25.54 4.46 -21.02
CA ASP A 92 -25.80 3.36 -21.95
C ASP A 92 -26.27 3.85 -23.32
N SER A 93 -27.02 4.95 -23.35
CA SER A 93 -27.47 5.60 -24.59
C SER A 93 -26.32 6.20 -25.40
N LEU A 94 -25.38 6.88 -24.71
CA LEU A 94 -24.20 7.44 -25.38
C LEU A 94 -23.26 6.31 -25.82
N TYR A 95 -23.08 5.26 -25.00
CA TYR A 95 -22.29 4.09 -25.37
C TYR A 95 -22.81 3.43 -26.67
N LYS A 96 -24.12 3.29 -26.77
CA LYS A 96 -24.74 2.74 -28.01
C LYS A 96 -24.42 3.60 -29.23
N THR A 97 -24.52 4.91 -29.11
CA THR A 97 -24.14 5.84 -30.19
C THR A 97 -22.67 5.73 -30.56
N ILE A 98 -21.78 5.58 -29.56
CA ILE A 98 -20.35 5.39 -29.81
C ILE A 98 -20.09 4.07 -30.50
N SER A 99 -20.68 2.98 -30.02
CA SER A 99 -20.47 1.62 -30.58
C SER A 99 -20.95 1.45 -32.01
N GLU A 100 -21.99 2.17 -32.42
CA GLU A 100 -22.48 2.16 -33.79
C GLU A 100 -21.53 2.83 -34.79
N HIS A 101 -20.63 3.71 -34.32
CA HIS A 101 -19.77 4.54 -35.16
C HIS A 101 -18.27 4.36 -34.91
N ALA A 102 -17.89 3.74 -33.82
CA ALA A 102 -16.49 3.46 -33.46
C ALA A 102 -16.10 2.03 -33.84
N ALA A 103 -14.89 1.88 -34.33
CA ALA A 103 -14.30 0.57 -34.55
C ALA A 103 -12.93 0.50 -33.85
N PRO A 104 -12.51 -0.67 -33.37
CA PRO A 104 -13.21 -1.92 -33.12
C PRO A 104 -13.73 -2.04 -31.69
N GLU A 105 -14.80 -2.80 -31.49
CA GLU A 105 -15.31 -3.16 -30.18
C GLU A 105 -14.40 -4.24 -29.55
N THR A 106 -13.88 -3.97 -28.35
CA THR A 106 -13.13 -4.96 -27.56
C THR A 106 -14.08 -5.69 -26.63
N LYS A 107 -14.22 -7.01 -26.79
CA LYS A 107 -15.03 -7.84 -25.90
C LYS A 107 -14.18 -8.41 -24.78
N ILE A 108 -14.56 -8.13 -23.54
CA ILE A 108 -13.89 -8.62 -22.36
C ILE A 108 -14.79 -9.66 -21.67
N LEU A 109 -14.28 -10.88 -21.49
CA LEU A 109 -14.91 -11.92 -20.70
C LEU A 109 -14.22 -11.99 -19.36
N SER A 110 -14.95 -11.70 -18.29
CA SER A 110 -14.46 -11.83 -16.92
C SER A 110 -15.14 -13.02 -16.23
N ILE A 111 -14.32 -13.90 -15.65
CA ILE A 111 -14.79 -15.05 -14.88
C ILE A 111 -14.31 -14.87 -13.44
N ASN A 112 -15.23 -14.81 -12.49
CA ASN A 112 -14.95 -14.65 -11.08
C ASN A 112 -15.66 -15.71 -10.24
N GLY A 113 -15.01 -16.19 -9.18
CA GLY A 113 -15.59 -17.16 -8.25
C GLY A 113 -14.56 -17.70 -7.27
N ASN A 114 -15.01 -18.17 -6.11
CA ASN A 114 -14.14 -18.64 -5.03
C ASN A 114 -13.20 -19.80 -5.43
N SER A 115 -13.61 -20.63 -6.39
CA SER A 115 -12.81 -21.75 -6.91
C SER A 115 -11.97 -21.38 -8.13
N ILE A 116 -12.20 -20.22 -8.71
CA ILE A 116 -11.60 -19.77 -9.97
C ILE A 116 -10.56 -18.70 -9.70
N THR A 117 -10.90 -17.75 -8.82
CA THR A 117 -9.99 -16.67 -8.45
C THR A 117 -8.81 -17.21 -7.67
N GLY A 118 -7.62 -17.09 -8.22
CA GLY A 118 -6.39 -17.61 -7.61
C GLY A 118 -6.02 -19.04 -8.02
N ASN A 119 -6.75 -19.66 -8.95
CA ASN A 119 -6.43 -20.98 -9.45
C ASN A 119 -5.41 -20.91 -10.59
N GLU A 120 -4.15 -21.15 -10.27
CA GLU A 120 -3.04 -21.10 -11.24
C GLU A 120 -3.12 -22.25 -12.25
N GLU A 121 -3.59 -23.44 -11.85
CA GLU A 121 -3.75 -24.57 -12.77
C GLU A 121 -4.79 -24.27 -13.86
N LEU A 122 -5.91 -23.63 -13.49
CA LEU A 122 -6.92 -23.17 -14.44
C LEU A 122 -6.34 -22.12 -15.39
N PHE A 123 -5.56 -21.18 -14.87
CA PHE A 123 -4.90 -20.16 -15.69
C PHE A 123 -3.97 -20.80 -16.71
N GLN A 124 -3.14 -21.76 -16.29
CA GLN A 124 -2.21 -22.46 -17.19
C GLN A 124 -2.95 -23.29 -18.25
N ALA A 125 -4.04 -23.95 -17.89
CA ALA A 125 -4.86 -24.69 -18.83
C ALA A 125 -5.52 -23.76 -19.87
N LEU A 126 -6.07 -22.63 -19.45
CA LEU A 126 -6.64 -21.61 -20.34
C LEU A 126 -5.56 -20.97 -21.23
N SER A 127 -4.39 -20.70 -20.68
CA SER A 127 -3.25 -20.16 -21.43
C SER A 127 -2.81 -21.11 -22.53
N ALA A 128 -2.74 -22.41 -22.25
CA ALA A 128 -2.42 -23.42 -23.24
C ALA A 128 -3.50 -23.52 -24.31
N TYR A 129 -4.77 -23.48 -23.91
CA TYR A 129 -5.91 -23.52 -24.83
C TYR A 129 -5.97 -22.32 -25.77
N LEU A 130 -5.64 -21.14 -25.26
CA LEU A 130 -5.64 -19.87 -26.02
C LEU A 130 -4.29 -19.56 -26.69
N ASP A 131 -3.44 -20.57 -26.87
CA ASP A 131 -2.13 -20.45 -27.51
C ASP A 131 -1.26 -19.32 -26.91
N LYS A 132 -1.25 -19.24 -25.56
CA LYS A 132 -0.53 -18.24 -24.79
C LYS A 132 -0.89 -16.79 -25.17
N SER A 133 -2.17 -16.54 -25.40
CA SER A 133 -2.66 -15.20 -25.72
C SER A 133 -2.20 -14.17 -24.68
N PRO A 134 -1.61 -13.05 -25.10
CA PRO A 134 -1.18 -11.98 -24.17
C PRO A 134 -2.37 -11.26 -23.52
N TYR A 135 -3.57 -11.49 -24.00
CA TYR A 135 -4.80 -10.88 -23.47
C TYR A 135 -5.43 -11.70 -22.34
N LEU A 136 -4.97 -12.93 -22.10
CA LEU A 136 -5.40 -13.70 -20.94
C LEU A 136 -4.73 -13.17 -19.68
N GLN A 137 -5.52 -12.75 -18.70
CA GLN A 137 -5.03 -12.28 -17.41
C GLN A 137 -5.66 -13.07 -16.28
N GLY A 138 -4.85 -13.52 -15.34
CA GLY A 138 -5.26 -14.20 -14.13
C GLY A 138 -4.72 -13.49 -12.89
N ASN A 139 -5.52 -13.40 -11.85
CA ASN A 139 -5.12 -12.71 -10.61
C ASN A 139 -3.91 -13.39 -9.94
N SER A 140 -3.93 -14.72 -9.81
CA SER A 140 -2.79 -15.50 -9.26
C SER A 140 -1.52 -15.30 -10.06
N HIS A 141 -1.62 -15.42 -11.38
CA HIS A 141 -0.49 -15.25 -12.28
C HIS A 141 0.11 -13.85 -12.16
N ARG A 142 -0.73 -12.82 -12.12
CA ARG A 142 -0.27 -11.43 -11.99
C ARG A 142 0.39 -11.13 -10.64
N ILE A 143 -0.13 -11.70 -9.54
CA ILE A 143 0.51 -11.61 -8.23
C ILE A 143 1.88 -12.28 -8.27
N HIS A 144 1.97 -13.48 -8.85
CA HIS A 144 3.22 -14.22 -8.96
C HIS A 144 4.24 -13.47 -9.81
N GLU A 145 3.83 -12.91 -10.93
CA GLU A 145 4.66 -12.08 -11.80
C GLU A 145 5.21 -10.85 -11.06
N VAL A 146 4.35 -10.09 -10.38
CA VAL A 146 4.77 -8.91 -9.59
C VAL A 146 5.75 -9.30 -8.48
N VAL A 147 5.49 -10.39 -7.74
CA VAL A 147 6.39 -10.87 -6.70
C VAL A 147 7.72 -11.32 -7.30
N SER A 148 7.70 -12.05 -8.40
CA SER A 148 8.91 -12.52 -9.10
C SER A 148 9.77 -11.36 -9.59
N LEU A 149 9.17 -10.39 -10.28
CA LEU A 149 9.87 -9.19 -10.78
C LEU A 149 10.47 -8.33 -9.68
N ASN A 150 9.83 -8.29 -8.50
CA ASN A 150 10.31 -7.49 -7.37
C ASN A 150 11.08 -8.32 -6.32
N SER A 151 11.28 -9.60 -6.52
CA SER A 151 11.90 -10.50 -5.54
C SER A 151 13.29 -10.03 -5.10
N SER A 152 14.13 -9.58 -6.02
CA SER A 152 15.45 -9.04 -5.73
C SER A 152 15.38 -7.76 -4.87
N THR A 153 14.40 -6.90 -5.14
CA THR A 153 14.16 -5.67 -4.38
C THR A 153 13.70 -6.01 -2.96
N PHE A 154 12.78 -6.96 -2.80
CA PHE A 154 12.32 -7.41 -1.48
C PHE A 154 13.44 -8.03 -0.66
N LEU A 155 14.31 -8.83 -1.30
CA LEU A 155 15.48 -9.42 -0.65
C LEU A 155 16.46 -8.33 -0.20
N LEU A 156 16.75 -7.34 -1.06
CA LEU A 156 17.63 -6.22 -0.73
C LEU A 156 17.07 -5.40 0.44
N ILE A 157 15.79 -5.04 0.40
CA ILE A 157 15.14 -4.31 1.49
C ILE A 157 15.19 -5.12 2.78
N GLY A 158 14.86 -6.42 2.75
CA GLY A 158 14.93 -7.30 3.91
C GLY A 158 16.33 -7.35 4.51
N PHE A 159 17.36 -7.47 3.69
CA PHE A 159 18.75 -7.45 4.13
C PHE A 159 19.12 -6.11 4.78
N LEU A 160 18.76 -4.98 4.17
CA LEU A 160 19.00 -3.65 4.74
C LEU A 160 18.30 -3.46 6.08
N VAL A 161 17.05 -3.92 6.21
CA VAL A 161 16.29 -3.86 7.47
C VAL A 161 17.03 -4.61 8.58
N VAL A 162 17.52 -5.83 8.30
CA VAL A 162 18.30 -6.62 9.29
C VAL A 162 19.59 -5.89 9.67
N LEU A 163 20.32 -5.34 8.71
CA LEU A 163 21.53 -4.57 8.98
C LEU A 163 21.24 -3.34 9.86
N PHE A 164 20.17 -2.61 9.57
CA PHE A 164 19.81 -1.45 10.37
C PHE A 164 19.39 -1.83 11.80
N PHE A 165 18.72 -2.96 12.01
CA PHE A 165 18.40 -3.44 13.35
C PHE A 165 19.67 -3.79 14.14
N ILE A 166 20.62 -4.49 13.52
CA ILE A 166 21.90 -4.84 14.15
C ILE A 166 22.67 -3.57 14.49
N ALA A 167 22.79 -2.63 13.54
CA ALA A 167 23.52 -1.39 13.74
C ALA A 167 22.91 -0.53 14.85
N THR A 168 21.59 -0.28 14.78
CA THR A 168 20.87 0.52 15.78
C THR A 168 20.92 -0.12 17.17
N GLY A 169 20.68 -1.42 17.26
CA GLY A 169 20.76 -2.16 18.51
C GLY A 169 22.15 -2.10 19.12
N SER A 170 23.20 -2.26 18.31
CA SER A 170 24.60 -2.15 18.76
C SER A 170 24.92 -0.74 19.24
N ILE A 171 24.53 0.29 18.51
CA ILE A 171 24.74 1.69 18.92
C ILE A 171 24.06 1.99 20.26
N LEU A 172 22.79 1.61 20.40
CA LEU A 172 22.04 1.81 21.64
C LEU A 172 22.67 1.03 22.82
N TYR A 173 23.11 -0.21 22.56
CA TYR A 173 23.77 -1.05 23.55
C TYR A 173 25.08 -0.41 24.01
N PHE A 174 25.99 -0.07 23.10
CA PHE A 174 27.30 0.50 23.47
C PHE A 174 27.18 1.88 24.08
N ASN A 175 26.29 2.76 23.60
CA ASN A 175 26.08 4.07 24.20
C ASN A 175 25.60 3.97 25.64
N ASN A 176 24.70 3.04 25.98
CA ASN A 176 24.24 2.83 27.34
C ASN A 176 25.35 2.26 28.20
N ILE A 177 26.14 1.30 27.72
CA ILE A 177 27.26 0.74 28.48
C ILE A 177 28.30 1.79 28.74
N SER A 178 28.70 2.61 27.75
CA SER A 178 29.67 3.70 27.96
C SER A 178 29.14 4.72 28.97
N ALA A 179 27.89 5.15 28.85
CA ALA A 179 27.32 6.10 29.80
C ALA A 179 27.29 5.57 31.25
N ILE A 180 27.04 4.28 31.44
CA ILE A 180 27.07 3.65 32.75
C ILE A 180 28.52 3.45 33.24
N ALA A 181 29.45 3.11 32.34
CA ALA A 181 30.87 2.98 32.69
C ALA A 181 31.45 4.31 33.19
N ASP A 182 31.16 5.41 32.49
CA ASP A 182 31.57 6.76 32.85
C ASP A 182 31.00 7.20 34.22
N SER A 183 29.77 6.78 34.51
CA SER A 183 29.07 7.09 35.77
C SER A 183 29.33 6.06 36.89
N LYS A 184 30.24 5.11 36.71
CA LYS A 184 30.45 4.03 37.68
C LYS A 184 30.85 4.55 39.06
N SER A 185 31.71 5.58 39.12
CA SER A 185 32.11 6.24 40.39
C SER A 185 30.91 6.82 41.14
N ASP A 186 29.94 7.38 40.42
CA ASP A 186 28.75 7.97 41.03
C ASP A 186 27.83 6.89 41.62
N TYR A 187 27.74 5.74 40.98
CA TYR A 187 27.01 4.57 41.51
C TYR A 187 27.71 4.00 42.75
N ASP A 188 29.05 3.99 42.79
CA ASP A 188 29.81 3.58 44.00
C ASP A 188 29.57 4.53 45.17
N ILE A 189 29.48 5.84 44.94
CA ILE A 189 29.11 6.82 45.96
C ILE A 189 27.68 6.55 46.45
N LEU A 190 26.71 6.28 45.56
CA LEU A 190 25.32 5.95 45.93
C LEU A 190 25.28 4.73 46.86
N VAL A 191 26.08 3.69 46.58
CA VAL A 191 26.19 2.50 47.46
C VAL A 191 26.71 2.88 48.82
N LYS A 192 27.77 3.72 48.90
CA LYS A 192 28.36 4.18 50.17
C LYS A 192 27.42 5.02 51.04
N ILE A 193 26.48 5.77 50.40
CA ILE A 193 25.45 6.57 51.08
C ILE A 193 24.27 5.69 51.54
N GLY A 194 24.26 4.37 51.22
CA GLY A 194 23.25 3.44 51.72
C GLY A 194 22.11 3.14 50.71
N TYR A 195 22.30 3.44 49.42
CA TYR A 195 21.37 3.00 48.42
C TYR A 195 21.41 1.49 48.24
N THR A 196 20.25 0.86 48.27
CA THR A 196 20.15 -0.58 48.07
C THR A 196 20.32 -0.94 46.57
N ASN A 197 20.84 -2.14 46.29
CA ASN A 197 21.01 -2.65 44.95
C ASN A 197 19.70 -2.61 44.11
N ARG A 198 18.53 -2.75 44.75
CA ARG A 198 17.23 -2.60 44.10
C ARG A 198 16.98 -1.17 43.58
N LYS A 199 17.36 -0.16 44.36
CA LYS A 199 17.22 1.26 43.94
C LYS A 199 18.16 1.58 42.79
N ILE A 200 19.40 1.09 42.82
CA ILE A 200 20.39 1.27 41.75
C ILE A 200 19.91 0.59 40.45
N LYS A 201 19.45 -0.66 40.51
CA LYS A 201 18.84 -1.34 39.35
C LYS A 201 17.68 -0.56 38.77
N LYS A 202 16.85 0.08 39.61
CA LYS A 202 15.73 0.89 39.14
C LYS A 202 16.19 2.14 38.37
N ILE A 203 17.28 2.79 38.84
CA ILE A 203 17.88 3.96 38.19
C ILE A 203 18.41 3.54 36.79
N ILE A 204 19.22 2.48 36.72
CA ILE A 204 19.79 1.96 35.48
C ILE A 204 18.66 1.61 34.48
N ARG A 205 17.60 0.91 34.93
CA ARG A 205 16.45 0.59 34.08
C ARG A 205 15.76 1.82 33.54
N LYS A 206 15.55 2.84 34.40
CA LYS A 206 14.89 4.09 33.99
C LYS A 206 15.73 4.84 32.94
N GLN A 207 17.04 4.89 33.11
CA GLN A 207 17.95 5.48 32.15
C GLN A 207 17.90 4.73 30.81
N ALA A 208 18.02 3.41 30.83
CA ALA A 208 17.95 2.59 29.65
C ALA A 208 16.59 2.76 28.90
N ILE A 209 15.46 2.76 29.63
CA ILE A 209 14.14 3.01 29.03
C ILE A 209 14.13 4.33 28.24
N THR A 210 14.68 5.40 28.83
CA THR A 210 14.69 6.71 28.15
C THR A 210 15.47 6.65 26.84
N PHE A 211 16.64 6.01 26.84
CA PHE A 211 17.48 5.88 25.64
C PHE A 211 16.83 5.02 24.55
N PHE A 212 16.11 3.98 24.92
CA PHE A 212 15.42 3.10 23.95
C PHE A 212 14.09 3.68 23.48
N SER A 213 13.35 4.37 24.35
CA SER A 213 12.01 4.87 24.03
C SER A 213 12.02 6.02 23.03
N ILE A 214 12.99 6.94 23.12
CA ILE A 214 13.02 8.12 22.25
C ILE A 214 13.10 7.73 20.76
N PRO A 215 14.11 6.95 20.31
CA PRO A 215 14.18 6.56 18.89
C PRO A 215 12.99 5.70 18.46
N PHE A 216 12.50 4.84 19.34
CA PHE A 216 11.34 4.00 19.04
C PHE A 216 10.07 4.84 18.81
N LEU A 217 9.80 5.84 19.63
CA LEU A 217 8.64 6.71 19.48
C LEU A 217 8.70 7.55 18.20
N PHE A 218 9.89 8.05 17.84
CA PHE A 218 10.08 8.75 16.55
C PHE A 218 9.82 7.80 15.38
N GLY A 219 10.40 6.61 15.37
CA GLY A 219 10.17 5.63 14.32
C GLY A 219 8.71 5.17 14.23
N LEU A 220 8.01 5.07 15.37
CA LEU A 220 6.58 4.76 15.39
C LEU A 220 5.76 5.91 14.77
N ALA A 221 6.07 7.16 15.09
CA ALA A 221 5.41 8.32 14.51
C ALA A 221 5.60 8.38 12.98
N ASP A 222 6.83 8.16 12.52
CA ASP A 222 7.15 8.10 11.08
C ASP A 222 6.41 6.96 10.38
N CYS A 223 6.32 5.78 11.00
CA CYS A 223 5.60 4.63 10.45
C CYS A 223 4.10 4.92 10.32
N ILE A 224 3.48 5.54 11.33
CA ILE A 224 2.06 5.95 11.28
C ILE A 224 1.85 6.97 10.17
N PHE A 225 2.71 8.00 10.11
CA PHE A 225 2.63 9.04 9.08
C PHE A 225 2.78 8.45 7.67
N ALA A 226 3.79 7.61 7.45
CA ALA A 226 4.01 6.95 6.17
C ALA A 226 2.82 6.07 5.75
N THR A 227 2.23 5.33 6.70
CA THR A 227 1.05 4.50 6.44
C THR A 227 -0.17 5.35 6.07
N LEU A 228 -0.37 6.50 6.74
CA LEU A 228 -1.44 7.43 6.41
C LEU A 228 -1.25 8.06 5.03
N VAL A 229 -0.04 8.52 4.71
CA VAL A 229 0.30 9.08 3.39
C VAL A 229 0.11 8.02 2.29
N TYR A 230 0.56 6.79 2.51
CA TYR A 230 0.35 5.71 1.57
C TYR A 230 -1.13 5.45 1.31
N LYS A 231 -1.94 5.40 2.37
CA LYS A 231 -3.39 5.19 2.26
C LYS A 231 -4.09 6.33 1.52
N THR A 232 -3.78 7.58 1.87
CA THR A 232 -4.52 8.75 1.36
C THR A 232 -4.03 9.24 0.00
N ALA A 233 -2.71 9.29 -0.21
CA ALA A 233 -2.11 9.86 -1.40
C ALA A 233 -1.88 8.84 -2.52
N LEU A 234 -1.47 7.60 -2.17
CA LEU A 234 -1.15 6.58 -3.17
C LEU A 234 -2.32 5.63 -3.44
N MET A 235 -2.99 5.16 -2.40
CA MET A 235 -4.09 4.20 -2.58
C MET A 235 -5.45 4.86 -2.72
N GLN A 236 -5.58 6.11 -2.31
CA GLN A 236 -6.84 6.86 -2.31
C GLN A 236 -7.98 5.97 -1.79
N ASN A 237 -8.96 5.60 -2.51
CA ASN A 237 -10.05 4.71 -2.07
C ASN A 237 -9.98 3.30 -2.68
N LEU A 238 -8.85 2.92 -3.31
CA LEU A 238 -8.70 1.62 -3.97
C LEU A 238 -8.70 0.43 -3.01
N LEU A 239 -8.32 0.65 -1.74
CA LEU A 239 -8.33 -0.39 -0.72
C LEU A 239 -9.68 -0.43 -0.01
N GLU A 240 -10.59 -1.26 -0.50
CA GLU A 240 -11.86 -1.52 0.21
C GLU A 240 -11.64 -2.11 1.60
N ASN A 241 -10.63 -2.95 1.75
CA ASN A 241 -10.29 -3.58 3.01
C ASN A 241 -9.03 -2.96 3.63
N SER A 242 -9.22 -2.02 4.54
CA SER A 242 -8.12 -1.39 5.27
C SER A 242 -7.31 -2.37 6.15
N LEU A 243 -7.84 -3.57 6.45
CA LEU A 243 -7.10 -4.62 7.16
C LEU A 243 -5.89 -5.11 6.35
N ALA A 244 -5.97 -5.15 5.03
CA ALA A 244 -4.86 -5.55 4.17
C ALA A 244 -3.64 -4.62 4.31
N LEU A 245 -3.86 -3.35 4.66
CA LEU A 245 -2.81 -2.37 4.92
C LEU A 245 -2.35 -2.38 6.39
N TYR A 246 -3.29 -2.39 7.33
CA TYR A 246 -2.96 -2.23 8.74
C TYR A 246 -2.40 -3.51 9.38
N ALA A 247 -2.83 -4.69 8.97
CA ALA A 247 -2.36 -5.95 9.55
C ALA A 247 -0.84 -6.15 9.38
N PRO A 248 -0.24 -6.02 8.17
CA PRO A 248 1.21 -6.12 8.02
C PRO A 248 1.96 -4.99 8.73
N THR A 249 1.40 -3.78 8.77
CA THR A 249 2.00 -2.64 9.50
C THR A 249 2.05 -2.92 11.01
N ILE A 250 0.98 -3.40 11.61
CA ILE A 250 0.93 -3.77 13.03
C ILE A 250 1.92 -4.91 13.32
N LEU A 251 1.99 -5.91 12.45
CA LEU A 251 2.95 -7.01 12.58
C LEU A 251 4.40 -6.50 12.55
N ALA A 252 4.73 -5.59 11.63
CA ALA A 252 6.06 -5.00 11.54
C ALA A 252 6.41 -4.20 12.80
N ILE A 253 5.48 -3.41 13.34
CA ILE A 253 5.65 -2.68 14.60
C ILE A 253 5.87 -3.64 15.77
N ALA A 254 5.09 -4.73 15.85
CA ALA A 254 5.22 -5.73 16.90
C ALA A 254 6.58 -6.45 16.84
N LEU A 255 7.05 -6.82 15.66
CA LEU A 255 8.38 -7.42 15.47
C LEU A 255 9.50 -6.43 15.85
N THR A 256 9.38 -5.17 15.46
CA THR A 256 10.33 -4.13 15.83
C THR A 256 10.39 -3.95 17.33
N LEU A 257 9.23 -3.87 17.99
CA LEU A 257 9.16 -3.76 19.46
C LEU A 257 9.81 -4.97 20.14
N LEU A 258 9.60 -6.17 19.65
CA LEU A 258 10.21 -7.39 20.20
C LEU A 258 11.73 -7.32 20.10
N ILE A 259 12.31 -6.91 18.98
CA ILE A 259 13.75 -6.75 18.80
C ILE A 259 14.28 -5.68 19.77
N TYR A 260 13.62 -4.54 19.89
CA TYR A 260 13.98 -3.49 20.84
C TYR A 260 13.97 -3.97 22.29
N LEU A 261 12.98 -4.78 22.67
CA LEU A 261 12.92 -5.38 24.01
C LEU A 261 14.08 -6.33 24.27
N ILE A 262 14.49 -7.14 23.29
CA ILE A 262 15.65 -8.02 23.41
C ILE A 262 16.92 -7.18 23.71
N TYR A 263 17.20 -6.17 22.90
CA TYR A 263 18.34 -5.28 23.12
C TYR A 263 18.27 -4.54 24.46
N TYR A 264 17.08 -4.07 24.86
CA TYR A 264 16.86 -3.44 26.15
C TYR A 264 17.20 -4.37 27.31
N PHE A 265 16.70 -5.60 27.30
CA PHE A 265 16.98 -6.56 28.36
C PHE A 265 18.46 -6.93 28.42
N MET A 266 19.10 -7.14 27.27
CA MET A 266 20.54 -7.39 27.21
C MET A 266 21.34 -6.20 27.79
N THR A 267 21.01 -4.99 27.40
CA THR A 267 21.65 -3.76 27.86
C THR A 267 21.51 -3.61 29.39
N VAL A 268 20.29 -3.71 29.91
CA VAL A 268 20.00 -3.59 31.34
C VAL A 268 20.73 -4.67 32.14
N HIS A 269 20.76 -5.90 31.63
CA HIS A 269 21.48 -6.98 32.30
C HIS A 269 22.96 -6.69 32.39
N THR A 270 23.60 -6.32 31.30
CA THR A 270 25.05 -6.00 31.25
C THR A 270 25.38 -4.79 32.12
N CYS A 271 24.59 -3.72 32.03
CA CYS A 271 24.78 -2.53 32.87
C CYS A 271 24.66 -2.84 34.37
N CYS A 272 23.65 -3.63 34.76
CA CYS A 272 23.49 -4.04 36.16
C CYS A 272 24.64 -4.91 36.63
N LYS A 273 25.15 -5.80 35.80
CA LYS A 273 26.30 -6.65 36.12
C LYS A 273 27.56 -5.80 36.34
N MET A 274 27.82 -4.84 35.46
CA MET A 274 29.00 -3.97 35.51
C MET A 274 29.05 -3.08 36.77
N VAL A 275 27.89 -2.67 37.29
CA VAL A 275 27.79 -1.78 38.46
C VAL A 275 27.71 -2.54 39.79
N LEU A 276 27.09 -3.71 39.84
CA LEU A 276 26.75 -4.42 41.06
C LEU A 276 27.58 -5.65 41.34
N GLU A 277 28.22 -6.22 40.33
CA GLU A 277 29.18 -7.31 40.51
C GLU A 277 30.61 -6.74 40.55
N LYS A 278 31.24 -6.88 41.71
CA LYS A 278 32.65 -6.51 41.93
C LYS A 278 33.56 -7.66 41.55
#